data_617301327fb40f2ac54a09756151044b
#
_entry.id   617301327fb40f2ac54a09756151044b
#
_cell.length_a   1.000
_cell.length_b   1.000
_cell.length_c   1.000
_cell.angle_alpha   90.00
_cell.angle_beta   90.00
_cell.angle_gamma   90.00
#
_symmetry.space_group_name_H-M   'P 1'
#
loop_
_entity.id
_entity.type
_entity.pdbx_description
1 polymer ?
#
loop_
_entity_poly.entity_id
_entity_poly.type
_entity_poly.pdbx_seq_one_letter_code
_entity_poly.pdbx_strand_id
1 'polypeptide(L)'
;MSNTKYEITDLAHEKYPFLHRIRALRDIGSEVKAGDLGGFVEGESNLSFETGDNAWIFDDAIAAGEGCVDKGSVLRERAIVCGCAYASHGTEMSGDSRAEDDAYIRGARLSRCARASGSGMVLQSPTTKAAPILTGSCSVYGKVIGDVTLTGTAVVISGEEILNESLDTLIIDDRGRTIIRAPSRDELAPCQPQEKQKKPKNKGRDR
;
A
#
# COMPACT_ATOMS: atom_id res chain seq x y z
N MET A 1 23.93 12.18 13.84
CA MET A 1 23.25 13.46 13.55
C MET A 1 22.18 13.65 14.62
N SER A 2 21.93 14.88 15.05
CA SER A 2 20.83 15.13 16.01
C SER A 2 19.49 15.11 15.30
N ASN A 3 18.46 14.51 15.90
CA ASN A 3 17.11 14.51 15.40
C ASN A 3 16.52 15.93 15.53
N THR A 4 16.18 16.54 14.40
CA THR A 4 15.55 17.87 14.31
C THR A 4 14.13 17.81 13.76
N LYS A 5 13.64 16.61 13.47
CA LYS A 5 12.33 16.36 12.87
C LYS A 5 11.25 16.17 13.94
N TYR A 6 11.53 15.37 14.94
CA TYR A 6 10.60 15.07 16.03
C TYR A 6 11.35 14.76 17.32
N GLU A 7 10.64 14.81 18.42
CA GLU A 7 11.08 14.31 19.72
C GLU A 7 10.21 13.14 20.17
N ILE A 8 10.78 12.25 20.96
CA ILE A 8 10.04 11.19 21.66
C ILE A 8 9.62 11.78 23.03
N THR A 9 8.31 11.78 23.30
CA THR A 9 7.74 12.37 24.52
C THR A 9 7.67 11.35 25.66
N ASP A 10 7.37 11.82 26.88
CA ASP A 10 7.10 10.96 28.05
C ASP A 10 5.71 10.30 28.02
N LEU A 11 4.89 10.56 26.96
CA LEU A 11 3.55 10.00 26.83
C LEU A 11 3.64 8.55 26.36
N ALA A 12 3.60 7.60 27.30
CA ALA A 12 3.65 6.17 27.02
C ALA A 12 2.30 5.66 26.51
N HIS A 13 2.34 4.61 25.68
CA HIS A 13 1.16 3.90 25.22
C HIS A 13 0.52 3.09 26.36
N GLU A 14 -0.80 3.14 26.50
CA GLU A 14 -1.53 2.51 27.62
C GLU A 14 -1.22 1.02 27.79
N LYS A 15 -1.19 0.27 26.70
CA LYS A 15 -0.97 -1.18 26.71
C LYS A 15 0.51 -1.57 26.66
N TYR A 16 1.35 -0.74 26.04
CA TYR A 16 2.77 -1.03 25.78
C TYR A 16 3.63 0.11 26.32
N PRO A 17 3.97 0.12 27.62
CA PRO A 17 4.67 1.25 28.26
C PRO A 17 6.04 1.59 27.70
N PHE A 18 6.66 0.70 26.92
CA PHE A 18 7.93 0.93 26.23
C PHE A 18 7.78 1.73 24.92
N LEU A 19 6.54 1.96 24.45
CA LEU A 19 6.24 2.79 23.30
C LEU A 19 5.88 4.20 23.75
N HIS A 20 6.46 5.19 23.12
CA HIS A 20 6.27 6.59 23.44
C HIS A 20 5.76 7.37 22.24
N ARG A 21 4.87 8.32 22.50
CA ARG A 21 4.30 9.20 21.46
C ARG A 21 5.36 10.17 20.95
N ILE A 22 5.38 10.42 19.66
CA ILE A 22 6.27 11.42 19.05
C ILE A 22 5.59 12.78 18.96
N ARG A 23 6.40 13.85 18.93
CA ARG A 23 5.96 15.22 18.67
C ARG A 23 6.83 15.86 17.59
N ALA A 24 6.20 16.51 16.61
CA ALA A 24 6.90 17.21 15.54
C ALA A 24 7.64 18.43 16.09
N LEU A 25 8.91 18.60 15.74
CA LEU A 25 9.72 19.77 16.07
C LEU A 25 9.68 20.85 14.96
N ARG A 26 9.22 20.47 13.78
CA ARG A 26 9.07 21.34 12.60
C ARG A 26 7.88 20.87 11.77
N ASP A 27 7.47 21.69 10.80
CA ASP A 27 6.49 21.27 9.79
C ASP A 27 7.05 20.10 8.95
N ILE A 28 6.23 19.07 8.70
CA ILE A 28 6.57 17.88 7.93
C ILE A 28 5.53 17.71 6.83
N GLY A 29 5.96 17.89 5.58
CA GLY A 29 5.06 17.93 4.45
C GLY A 29 4.01 19.04 4.57
N SER A 30 2.79 18.77 4.11
CA SER A 30 1.67 19.71 4.19
C SER A 30 0.72 19.45 5.36
N GLU A 31 0.80 18.28 5.99
CA GLU A 31 -0.19 17.78 6.94
C GLU A 31 0.22 17.96 8.41
N VAL A 32 1.52 17.91 8.72
CA VAL A 32 2.01 17.94 10.10
C VAL A 32 2.64 19.28 10.41
N LYS A 33 2.22 19.90 11.50
CA LYS A 33 2.74 21.17 11.99
C LYS A 33 3.66 20.97 13.19
N ALA A 34 4.59 21.90 13.38
CA ALA A 34 5.42 21.93 14.57
C ALA A 34 4.56 21.92 15.84
N GLY A 35 4.83 20.99 16.76
CA GLY A 35 4.07 20.76 17.98
C GLY A 35 2.98 19.69 17.88
N ASP A 36 2.62 19.22 16.67
CA ASP A 36 1.63 18.15 16.51
C ASP A 36 2.15 16.84 17.10
N LEU A 37 1.24 16.13 17.77
CA LEU A 37 1.52 14.77 18.25
C LEU A 37 1.32 13.77 17.12
N GLY A 38 2.26 12.84 17.02
CA GLY A 38 2.17 11.70 16.12
C GLY A 38 1.82 10.41 16.85
N GLY A 39 2.04 9.26 16.22
CA GLY A 39 1.85 7.93 16.77
C GLY A 39 2.94 7.53 17.78
N PHE A 40 3.19 6.24 17.91
CA PHE A 40 4.07 5.67 18.90
C PHE A 40 5.29 5.00 18.28
N VAL A 41 6.44 5.21 18.92
CA VAL A 41 7.70 4.54 18.56
C VAL A 41 8.35 3.95 19.82
N GLU A 42 9.19 2.95 19.64
CA GLU A 42 10.04 2.41 20.68
C GLU A 42 11.35 3.21 20.81
N GLY A 43 11.87 3.68 19.67
CA GLY A 43 13.10 4.46 19.60
C GLY A 43 13.24 5.29 18.33
N GLU A 44 14.31 6.07 18.23
CA GLU A 44 14.55 6.93 17.05
C GLU A 44 14.80 6.14 15.76
N SER A 45 15.21 4.87 15.85
CA SER A 45 15.41 3.99 14.69
C SER A 45 14.12 3.65 13.94
N ASN A 46 12.95 3.77 14.59
CA ASN A 46 11.68 3.36 14.02
C ASN A 46 11.10 4.37 13.00
N LEU A 47 11.53 5.62 13.05
CA LEU A 47 11.06 6.65 12.12
C LEU A 47 12.25 7.49 11.62
N SER A 48 12.43 7.55 10.31
CA SER A 48 13.48 8.36 9.70
C SER A 48 13.36 9.83 10.08
N PHE A 49 14.49 10.41 10.46
CA PHE A 49 14.65 11.86 10.68
C PHE A 49 15.63 12.50 9.69
N GLU A 50 15.90 11.85 8.57
CA GLU A 50 16.73 12.40 7.51
C GLU A 50 16.17 13.74 6.98
N THR A 51 17.05 14.62 6.57
CA THR A 51 16.66 15.93 6.01
C THR A 51 15.86 15.74 4.73
N GLY A 52 14.65 16.32 4.68
CA GLY A 52 13.74 16.22 3.53
C GLY A 52 12.85 14.97 3.51
N ASP A 53 13.05 14.02 4.43
CA ASP A 53 12.14 12.89 4.57
C ASP A 53 10.85 13.32 5.31
N ASN A 54 9.70 13.14 4.63
CA ASN A 54 8.37 13.46 5.15
C ASN A 54 7.64 12.25 5.74
N ALA A 55 8.33 11.13 5.99
CA ALA A 55 7.73 9.98 6.66
C ALA A 55 7.13 10.37 8.01
N TRP A 56 5.93 9.86 8.33
CA TRP A 56 5.27 10.19 9.60
C TRP A 56 4.36 9.07 10.08
N ILE A 57 4.22 8.99 11.39
CA ILE A 57 3.33 8.06 12.08
C ILE A 57 2.24 8.91 12.73
N PHE A 58 0.97 8.69 12.36
CA PHE A 58 -0.20 9.42 12.84
C PHE A 58 -0.98 8.61 13.88
N ASP A 59 -1.89 9.26 14.54
CA ASP A 59 -2.93 8.69 15.41
C ASP A 59 -2.36 7.75 16.48
N ASP A 60 -2.82 6.50 16.51
CA ASP A 60 -2.33 5.44 17.40
C ASP A 60 -1.52 4.37 16.64
N ALA A 61 -1.02 4.71 15.45
CA ALA A 61 -0.14 3.82 14.70
C ALA A 61 1.21 3.63 15.42
N ILE A 62 1.83 2.48 15.21
CA ILE A 62 3.00 2.03 15.96
C ILE A 62 4.13 1.64 15.02
N ALA A 63 5.35 2.05 15.33
CA ALA A 63 6.56 1.44 14.81
C ALA A 63 7.45 0.99 16.01
N ALA A 64 7.85 -0.29 16.02
CA ALA A 64 8.51 -0.91 17.18
C ALA A 64 9.55 -1.97 16.78
N GLY A 65 10.41 -2.35 17.73
CA GLY A 65 11.53 -3.25 17.49
C GLY A 65 12.52 -2.64 16.51
N GLU A 66 13.00 -3.44 15.57
CA GLU A 66 13.84 -2.97 14.45
C GLU A 66 12.99 -2.44 13.26
N GLY A 67 11.66 -2.42 13.41
CA GLY A 67 10.72 -1.92 12.38
C GLY A 67 10.96 -0.45 12.06
N CYS A 68 11.06 -0.10 10.77
CA CYS A 68 11.44 1.23 10.32
C CYS A 68 10.46 1.79 9.27
N VAL A 69 10.22 3.11 9.37
CA VAL A 69 9.36 3.88 8.45
C VAL A 69 10.17 5.05 7.90
N ASP A 70 10.33 5.11 6.58
CA ASP A 70 11.11 6.16 5.91
C ASP A 70 10.58 6.60 4.55
N LYS A 71 11.32 7.50 3.91
CA LYS A 71 11.12 7.95 2.52
C LYS A 71 9.68 8.30 2.20
N GLY A 72 9.10 9.15 3.04
CA GLY A 72 7.75 9.68 2.86
C GLY A 72 6.63 8.68 3.15
N SER A 73 6.94 7.54 3.79
CA SER A 73 5.93 6.57 4.17
C SER A 73 5.09 7.05 5.35
N VAL A 74 3.82 6.64 5.37
CA VAL A 74 2.84 7.13 6.34
C VAL A 74 2.09 5.97 6.98
N LEU A 75 2.06 5.96 8.31
CA LEU A 75 1.20 5.08 9.10
C LEU A 75 0.07 5.88 9.72
N ARG A 76 -1.17 5.36 9.67
CA ARG A 76 -2.37 6.02 10.22
C ARG A 76 -3.21 5.04 11.03
N GLU A 77 -4.08 5.60 11.84
CA GLU A 77 -5.06 4.86 12.67
C GLU A 77 -4.34 3.90 13.64
N ARG A 78 -4.42 2.59 13.44
CA ARG A 78 -3.77 1.57 14.29
C ARG A 78 -2.79 0.69 13.50
N ALA A 79 -2.28 1.21 12.38
CA ALA A 79 -1.30 0.48 11.57
C ALA A 79 -0.02 0.19 12.37
N ILE A 80 0.55 -0.97 12.17
CA ILE A 80 1.73 -1.43 12.92
C ILE A 80 2.84 -1.86 11.97
N VAL A 81 4.05 -1.37 12.23
CA VAL A 81 5.31 -1.87 11.64
C VAL A 81 6.18 -2.36 12.78
N CYS A 82 6.52 -3.65 12.83
CA CYS A 82 7.30 -4.22 13.93
C CYS A 82 8.18 -5.39 13.48
N GLY A 83 8.97 -5.94 14.41
CA GLY A 83 10.02 -6.89 14.07
C GLY A 83 11.16 -6.21 13.34
N CYS A 84 11.60 -6.74 12.21
CA CYS A 84 12.54 -6.12 11.28
C CYS A 84 11.84 -5.58 10.02
N ALA A 85 10.51 -5.36 10.07
CA ALA A 85 9.75 -4.93 8.93
C ALA A 85 10.10 -3.51 8.49
N TYR A 86 10.05 -3.26 7.19
CA TYR A 86 10.45 -1.99 6.62
C TYR A 86 9.40 -1.41 5.67
N ALA A 87 8.86 -0.24 6.02
CA ALA A 87 7.90 0.51 5.21
C ALA A 87 8.58 1.74 4.59
N SER A 88 8.68 1.79 3.27
CA SER A 88 9.53 2.72 2.55
C SER A 88 8.90 3.27 1.27
N HIS A 89 9.46 4.39 0.75
CA HIS A 89 9.14 4.99 -0.55
C HIS A 89 7.65 5.33 -0.75
N GLY A 90 7.07 6.04 0.21
CA GLY A 90 5.68 6.46 0.13
C GLY A 90 4.68 5.33 0.37
N THR A 91 5.07 4.32 1.14
CA THR A 91 4.13 3.30 1.63
C THR A 91 3.08 3.95 2.52
N GLU A 92 1.81 3.64 2.27
CA GLU A 92 0.69 4.10 3.07
C GLU A 92 0.05 2.91 3.79
N MET A 93 0.01 2.96 5.12
CA MET A 93 -0.64 1.92 5.93
C MET A 93 -1.72 2.54 6.79
N SER A 94 -2.90 1.92 6.86
CA SER A 94 -4.04 2.40 7.65
C SER A 94 -4.89 1.27 8.20
N GLY A 95 -5.85 1.59 9.07
CA GLY A 95 -6.67 0.60 9.75
C GLY A 95 -5.86 -0.18 10.78
N ASP A 96 -6.10 -1.48 10.83
CA ASP A 96 -5.36 -2.46 11.63
C ASP A 96 -4.31 -3.20 10.78
N SER A 97 -3.81 -2.58 9.70
CA SER A 97 -2.84 -3.22 8.82
C SER A 97 -1.49 -3.41 9.51
N ARG A 98 -0.77 -4.47 9.13
CA ARG A 98 0.48 -4.85 9.79
C ARG A 98 1.57 -5.22 8.82
N ALA A 99 2.79 -4.76 9.13
CA ALA A 99 4.04 -5.27 8.60
C ALA A 99 4.84 -5.84 9.75
N GLU A 100 5.15 -7.13 9.71
CA GLU A 100 5.74 -7.89 10.82
C GLU A 100 6.93 -8.72 10.30
N ASP A 101 7.75 -9.20 11.24
CA ASP A 101 8.93 -10.03 10.97
C ASP A 101 9.93 -9.31 10.06
N ASP A 102 10.33 -9.91 8.93
CA ASP A 102 11.26 -9.34 7.94
C ASP A 102 10.51 -8.77 6.71
N ALA A 103 9.24 -8.40 6.83
CA ALA A 103 8.44 -7.92 5.71
C ALA A 103 8.98 -6.61 5.14
N TYR A 104 9.05 -6.51 3.81
CA TYR A 104 9.47 -5.31 3.10
C TYR A 104 8.36 -4.74 2.24
N ILE A 105 7.94 -3.52 2.55
CA ILE A 105 6.89 -2.81 1.84
C ILE A 105 7.48 -1.55 1.21
N ARG A 106 7.31 -1.41 -0.10
CA ARG A 106 7.85 -0.28 -0.84
C ARG A 106 6.81 0.31 -1.78
N GLY A 107 6.36 1.54 -1.50
CA GLY A 107 5.43 2.29 -2.35
C GLY A 107 4.09 1.59 -2.56
N ALA A 108 3.59 0.88 -1.56
CA ALA A 108 2.34 0.14 -1.61
C ALA A 108 1.33 0.68 -0.60
N ARG A 109 0.07 0.28 -0.74
CA ARG A 109 -1.01 0.66 0.18
C ARG A 109 -1.55 -0.56 0.90
N LEU A 110 -1.53 -0.51 2.23
CA LEU A 110 -2.12 -1.52 3.10
C LEU A 110 -3.24 -0.88 3.92
N SER A 111 -4.40 -1.52 3.98
CA SER A 111 -5.53 -1.00 4.74
C SER A 111 -6.37 -2.09 5.39
N ARG A 112 -7.24 -1.69 6.32
CA ARG A 112 -8.08 -2.58 7.12
C ARG A 112 -7.21 -3.55 7.95
N CYS A 113 -7.34 -4.86 7.76
CA CYS A 113 -6.58 -5.89 8.47
C CYS A 113 -5.55 -6.58 7.55
N ALA A 114 -5.12 -5.92 6.47
CA ALA A 114 -4.13 -6.48 5.55
C ALA A 114 -2.78 -6.67 6.25
N ARG A 115 -2.10 -7.77 5.95
CA ARG A 115 -0.85 -8.14 6.62
C ARG A 115 0.23 -8.52 5.62
N ALA A 116 1.46 -8.08 5.89
CA ALA A 116 2.69 -8.62 5.30
C ALA A 116 3.56 -9.16 6.44
N SER A 117 3.98 -10.42 6.37
CA SER A 117 4.71 -11.10 7.45
C SER A 117 5.76 -12.07 6.91
N GLY A 118 6.61 -12.57 7.78
CA GLY A 118 7.74 -13.39 7.39
C GLY A 118 8.68 -12.60 6.49
N SER A 119 9.11 -13.19 5.38
CA SER A 119 9.90 -12.50 4.35
C SER A 119 9.02 -11.92 3.22
N GLY A 120 7.78 -11.57 3.53
CA GLY A 120 6.81 -11.01 2.57
C GLY A 120 7.29 -9.70 1.96
N MET A 121 7.18 -9.59 0.63
CA MET A 121 7.56 -8.38 -0.11
C MET A 121 6.38 -7.80 -0.87
N VAL A 122 6.08 -6.52 -0.66
CA VAL A 122 5.00 -5.81 -1.35
C VAL A 122 5.61 -4.57 -2.02
N LEU A 123 5.79 -4.62 -3.34
CA LEU A 123 6.67 -3.68 -4.02
C LEU A 123 5.96 -2.98 -5.18
N GLN A 124 6.09 -1.67 -5.22
CA GLN A 124 5.78 -0.88 -6.41
C GLN A 124 6.64 -1.38 -7.60
N SER A 125 6.03 -1.50 -8.79
CA SER A 125 6.78 -1.86 -9.99
C SER A 125 7.85 -0.79 -10.29
N PRO A 126 9.09 -1.20 -10.53
CA PRO A 126 10.13 -0.29 -10.96
C PRO A 126 9.87 0.27 -12.38
N THR A 127 9.14 -0.48 -13.20
CA THR A 127 8.87 -0.18 -14.61
C THR A 127 7.65 0.72 -14.77
N THR A 128 6.48 0.25 -14.33
CA THR A 128 5.19 0.95 -14.53
C THR A 128 4.89 1.97 -13.44
N LYS A 129 5.60 1.90 -12.30
CA LYS A 129 5.29 2.66 -11.08
C LYS A 129 3.93 2.32 -10.45
N ALA A 130 3.26 1.30 -10.95
CA ALA A 130 2.04 0.79 -10.33
C ALA A 130 2.34 0.23 -8.94
N ALA A 131 1.46 0.52 -8.00
CA ALA A 131 1.61 0.19 -6.58
C ALA A 131 0.61 -0.89 -6.17
N PRO A 132 1.04 -1.96 -5.48
CA PRO A 132 0.11 -2.93 -4.95
C PRO A 132 -0.83 -2.32 -3.90
N ILE A 133 -2.07 -2.83 -3.88
CA ILE A 133 -3.10 -2.45 -2.91
C ILE A 133 -3.53 -3.71 -2.15
N LEU A 134 -3.32 -3.71 -0.85
CA LEU A 134 -3.74 -4.76 0.05
C LEU A 134 -4.88 -4.25 0.95
N THR A 135 -6.02 -4.94 0.95
CA THR A 135 -7.15 -4.54 1.78
C THR A 135 -7.94 -5.76 2.27
N GLY A 136 -8.84 -5.56 3.22
CA GLY A 136 -9.55 -6.68 3.85
C GLY A 136 -8.70 -7.38 4.91
N SER A 137 -8.68 -8.69 4.91
CA SER A 137 -7.90 -9.54 5.83
C SER A 137 -6.88 -10.40 5.07
N CYS A 138 -6.40 -9.89 3.93
CA CYS A 138 -5.41 -10.60 3.11
C CYS A 138 -4.04 -10.66 3.79
N SER A 139 -3.25 -11.66 3.45
CA SER A 139 -1.92 -11.89 4.03
C SER A 139 -0.89 -12.20 2.94
N VAL A 140 0.28 -11.57 3.03
CA VAL A 140 1.41 -11.77 2.10
C VAL A 140 2.61 -12.29 2.86
N TYR A 141 3.04 -13.50 2.54
CA TYR A 141 4.27 -14.15 2.99
C TYR A 141 5.26 -14.33 1.84
N GLY A 142 4.79 -14.23 0.61
CA GLY A 142 5.56 -14.28 -0.64
C GLY A 142 5.85 -12.88 -1.19
N LYS A 143 5.84 -12.75 -2.51
CA LYS A 143 6.21 -11.50 -3.18
C LYS A 143 5.09 -11.01 -4.09
N VAL A 144 4.75 -9.72 -4.00
CA VAL A 144 3.73 -9.05 -4.80
C VAL A 144 4.31 -7.79 -5.41
N ILE A 145 4.25 -7.66 -6.74
CA ILE A 145 4.82 -6.51 -7.46
C ILE A 145 3.83 -5.97 -8.49
N GLY A 146 3.73 -4.65 -8.56
CA GLY A 146 3.04 -3.94 -9.64
C GLY A 146 1.54 -3.75 -9.39
N ASP A 147 0.75 -3.67 -10.44
CA ASP A 147 -0.68 -3.39 -10.36
C ASP A 147 -1.48 -4.62 -9.92
N VAL A 148 -1.39 -4.92 -8.63
CA VAL A 148 -2.06 -6.06 -7.98
C VAL A 148 -2.90 -5.56 -6.82
N THR A 149 -4.17 -5.90 -6.81
CA THR A 149 -5.07 -5.67 -5.68
C THR A 149 -5.39 -6.99 -4.99
N LEU A 150 -4.96 -7.12 -3.73
CA LEU A 150 -5.33 -8.24 -2.85
C LEU A 150 -6.46 -7.80 -1.92
N THR A 151 -7.54 -8.58 -1.86
CA THR A 151 -8.70 -8.26 -1.02
C THR A 151 -9.31 -9.53 -0.40
N GLY A 152 -10.32 -9.34 0.47
CA GLY A 152 -10.94 -10.45 1.17
C GLY A 152 -9.97 -11.13 2.13
N THR A 153 -9.87 -12.45 2.07
CA THR A 153 -8.96 -13.30 2.84
C THR A 153 -7.85 -13.92 1.96
N ALA A 154 -7.54 -13.29 0.81
CA ALA A 154 -6.52 -13.79 -0.11
C ALA A 154 -5.16 -13.96 0.58
N VAL A 155 -4.45 -15.03 0.30
CA VAL A 155 -3.14 -15.33 0.87
C VAL A 155 -2.13 -15.58 -0.24
N VAL A 156 -1.00 -14.89 -0.16
CA VAL A 156 0.19 -15.16 -0.98
C VAL A 156 1.18 -15.90 -0.11
N ILE A 157 1.42 -17.19 -0.38
CA ILE A 157 2.26 -18.04 0.46
C ILE A 157 3.75 -17.76 0.23
N SER A 158 4.58 -18.19 1.18
CA SER A 158 6.04 -18.09 1.06
C SER A 158 6.54 -18.82 -0.18
N GLY A 159 7.43 -18.17 -0.94
CA GLY A 159 7.94 -18.67 -2.21
C GLY A 159 7.04 -18.40 -3.43
N GLU A 160 5.81 -17.95 -3.25
CA GLU A 160 4.96 -17.48 -4.35
C GLU A 160 5.36 -16.07 -4.76
N GLU A 161 5.44 -15.83 -6.07
CA GLU A 161 5.67 -14.52 -6.65
C GLU A 161 4.52 -14.14 -7.57
N ILE A 162 3.89 -12.99 -7.30
CA ILE A 162 2.86 -12.38 -8.14
C ILE A 162 3.43 -11.11 -8.72
N LEU A 163 3.65 -11.11 -10.03
CA LEU A 163 4.16 -9.97 -10.79
C LEU A 163 3.13 -9.53 -11.81
N ASN A 164 2.72 -8.27 -11.74
CA ASN A 164 1.91 -7.65 -12.78
C ASN A 164 2.50 -6.29 -13.18
N GLU A 165 3.22 -6.29 -14.27
CA GLU A 165 3.78 -5.08 -14.90
C GLU A 165 3.01 -4.67 -16.18
N SER A 166 1.84 -5.25 -16.39
CA SER A 166 0.93 -4.84 -17.47
C SER A 166 0.20 -3.54 -17.10
N LEU A 167 -0.51 -2.97 -18.06
CA LEU A 167 -1.43 -1.85 -17.80
C LEU A 167 -2.77 -2.30 -17.19
N ASP A 168 -3.03 -3.60 -17.21
CA ASP A 168 -4.24 -4.18 -16.64
C ASP A 168 -4.07 -4.39 -15.13
N THR A 169 -5.13 -4.22 -14.34
CA THR A 169 -5.11 -4.48 -12.89
C THR A 169 -5.43 -5.95 -12.61
N LEU A 170 -4.58 -6.63 -11.85
CA LEU A 170 -4.82 -7.99 -11.35
C LEU A 170 -5.46 -7.91 -9.97
N ILE A 171 -6.69 -8.40 -9.83
CA ILE A 171 -7.39 -8.52 -8.55
C ILE A 171 -7.38 -9.98 -8.11
N ILE A 172 -7.02 -10.19 -6.85
CA ILE A 172 -7.04 -11.51 -6.19
C ILE A 172 -7.90 -11.40 -4.94
N ASP A 173 -8.95 -12.20 -4.89
CA ASP A 173 -9.89 -12.27 -3.78
C ASP A 173 -10.23 -13.73 -3.42
N ASP A 174 -11.21 -13.92 -2.55
CA ASP A 174 -11.69 -15.26 -2.11
C ASP A 174 -12.29 -16.09 -3.25
N ARG A 175 -12.60 -15.48 -4.40
CA ARG A 175 -13.20 -16.15 -5.56
C ARG A 175 -12.14 -16.53 -6.59
N GLY A 176 -10.94 -16.00 -6.48
CA GLY A 176 -9.84 -16.28 -7.39
C GLY A 176 -9.15 -15.04 -7.97
N ARG A 177 -8.72 -15.15 -9.22
CA ARG A 177 -7.97 -14.10 -9.91
C ARG A 177 -8.84 -13.48 -11.02
N THR A 178 -8.95 -12.17 -11.03
CA THR A 178 -9.69 -11.39 -12.04
C THR A 178 -8.76 -10.34 -12.63
N ILE A 179 -8.79 -10.19 -13.96
CA ILE A 179 -8.03 -9.16 -14.67
C ILE A 179 -9.01 -8.08 -15.13
N ILE A 180 -8.80 -6.86 -14.66
CA ILE A 180 -9.49 -5.67 -15.16
C ILE A 180 -8.61 -5.05 -16.22
N ARG A 181 -9.07 -5.07 -17.48
CA ARG A 181 -8.32 -4.50 -18.59
C ARG A 181 -8.30 -2.98 -18.52
N ALA A 182 -7.13 -2.41 -18.77
CA ALA A 182 -6.99 -0.98 -18.93
C ALA A 182 -7.85 -0.48 -20.12
N PRO A 183 -8.45 0.73 -20.03
CA PRO A 183 -9.19 1.32 -21.17
C PRO A 183 -8.30 1.36 -22.41
N SER A 184 -8.79 0.81 -23.51
CA SER A 184 -8.07 0.84 -24.78
C SER A 184 -8.33 2.17 -25.51
N ARG A 185 -7.38 2.55 -26.37
CA ARG A 185 -7.54 3.74 -27.21
C ARG A 185 -8.77 3.63 -28.13
N ASP A 186 -9.16 2.41 -28.50
CA ASP A 186 -10.30 2.13 -29.36
C ASP A 186 -11.65 2.40 -28.68
N GLU A 187 -11.70 2.35 -27.33
CA GLU A 187 -12.89 2.70 -26.56
C GLU A 187 -13.21 4.20 -26.61
N LEU A 188 -12.21 5.03 -26.91
CA LEU A 188 -12.36 6.48 -27.09
C LEU A 188 -12.73 6.85 -28.54
N ALA A 189 -12.69 5.89 -29.48
CA ALA A 189 -13.07 6.12 -30.86
C ALA A 189 -14.59 6.35 -30.96
N PRO A 190 -15.06 7.35 -31.72
CA PRO A 190 -16.49 7.55 -31.94
C PRO A 190 -17.12 6.27 -32.50
N CYS A 191 -18.24 5.85 -31.91
CA CYS A 191 -18.97 4.67 -32.34
C CYS A 191 -19.28 4.81 -33.84
N GLN A 192 -18.65 4.00 -34.69
CA GLN A 192 -18.97 3.99 -36.11
C GLN A 192 -20.41 3.49 -36.24
N PRO A 193 -21.31 4.20 -37.01
CA PRO A 193 -22.66 3.73 -37.22
C PRO A 193 -22.63 2.35 -37.89
N GLN A 194 -23.18 1.34 -37.24
CA GLN A 194 -23.32 0.02 -37.86
C GLN A 194 -24.07 0.17 -39.18
N GLU A 195 -23.38 -0.05 -40.29
CA GLU A 195 -24.05 -0.16 -41.59
C GLU A 195 -25.12 -1.27 -41.49
N LYS A 196 -26.38 -0.85 -41.61
CA LYS A 196 -27.51 -1.78 -41.66
C LYS A 196 -27.29 -2.73 -42.86
N GLN A 197 -26.95 -3.98 -42.55
CA GLN A 197 -26.92 -5.03 -43.58
C GLN A 197 -28.20 -5.02 -44.35
N LYS A 198 -28.14 -4.64 -45.62
CA LYS A 198 -29.27 -4.71 -46.58
C LYS A 198 -29.64 -6.17 -46.68
N LYS A 199 -30.88 -6.52 -46.22
CA LYS A 199 -31.45 -7.85 -46.45
C LYS A 199 -31.46 -8.14 -47.95
N PRO A 200 -31.03 -9.34 -48.39
CA PRO A 200 -31.07 -9.72 -49.80
C PRO A 200 -32.54 -9.70 -50.30
N LYS A 201 -32.80 -8.98 -51.39
CA LYS A 201 -34.08 -9.00 -52.08
C LYS A 201 -34.32 -10.40 -52.66
N ASN A 202 -35.32 -11.08 -52.12
CA ASN A 202 -35.82 -12.32 -52.66
C ASN A 202 -36.42 -12.03 -54.06
N LYS A 203 -35.74 -12.48 -55.13
CA LYS A 203 -36.31 -12.49 -56.45
C LYS A 203 -37.39 -13.57 -56.51
N GLY A 204 -38.65 -13.15 -56.49
CA GLY A 204 -39.76 -14.02 -56.82
C GLY A 204 -39.60 -14.62 -58.24
N ARG A 205 -39.72 -15.94 -58.28
CA ARG A 205 -39.90 -16.66 -59.54
C ARG A 205 -41.36 -16.55 -59.86
N ASP A 206 -41.67 -15.81 -60.96
CA ASP A 206 -42.93 -15.95 -61.63
C ASP A 206 -42.95 -17.27 -62.41
N ARG A 207 -44.10 -17.96 -62.26
CA ARG A 207 -44.70 -18.90 -63.17
C ARG A 207 -46.19 -18.79 -63.08
#